data_842f0540cdca53e2af433c09dde833cc
#
_entry.id   842f0540cdca53e2af433c09dde833cc
#
_cell.length_a   1.000
_cell.length_b   1.000
_cell.length_c   1.000
_cell.angle_alpha   90.00
_cell.angle_beta   90.00
_cell.angle_gamma   90.00
#
_symmetry.space_group_name_H-M   'P 1'
#
loop_
_entity.id
_entity.type
_entity.pdbx_description
1 polymer ?
#
loop_
_entity_poly.entity_id
_entity_poly.type
_entity_poly.pdbx_seq_one_letter_code
_entity_poly.pdbx_strand_id
1 'polypeptide(L)'
;ALSIYGTEYNQQCPFGNGNGYGDGRAISVFEGILKGQRWEMQLKGGGPTPYCRGADGRAVLRSSVREFLAQDLMHALGVPTSRSLTLYVSQTETVRRPWYSENSNSSDPDILVEDPVAISTRVAPSFLRVGQLELFARRARNSDHPDVLKELRMIVLHLIDREYKSEIDQTRDFSTQLIQLAELYQDRLTNLVANWLRIGYCQGNFNSDNC
;
A
#
# COMPACT_ATOMS: atom_id res chain seq x y z
N ALA A 1 -6.06 9.91 8.24
CA ALA A 1 -4.67 10.21 7.89
C ALA A 1 -4.38 9.81 6.44
N LEU A 2 -3.40 10.45 5.80
CA LEU A 2 -2.97 10.08 4.45
C LEU A 2 -2.05 8.86 4.51
N SER A 3 -2.23 7.92 3.58
CA SER A 3 -1.29 6.81 3.39
C SER A 3 0.00 7.33 2.76
N ILE A 4 1.14 6.81 3.16
CA ILE A 4 2.46 7.29 2.73
C ILE A 4 3.14 6.24 1.88
N TYR A 5 3.72 6.68 0.75
CA TYR A 5 4.60 5.88 -0.10
C TYR A 5 6.08 6.16 0.20
N GLY A 6 6.93 5.20 -0.07
CA GLY A 6 8.37 5.38 -0.05
C GLY A 6 8.91 6.12 -1.28
N THR A 7 8.19 6.08 -2.41
CA THR A 7 8.56 6.79 -3.63
C THR A 7 8.21 8.26 -3.56
N GLU A 8 9.16 9.13 -3.82
CA GLU A 8 8.97 10.58 -3.87
C GLU A 8 8.37 11.03 -5.20
N TYR A 9 7.36 11.88 -5.13
CA TYR A 9 6.73 12.50 -6.29
C TYR A 9 6.85 14.03 -6.20
N ASN A 10 8.02 14.55 -6.53
CA ASN A 10 8.39 15.98 -6.37
C ASN A 10 7.43 16.96 -7.02
N GLN A 11 6.83 16.59 -8.16
CA GLN A 11 5.95 17.50 -8.94
C GLN A 11 4.62 17.79 -8.24
N GLN A 12 4.31 17.12 -7.14
CA GLN A 12 3.01 17.17 -6.50
C GLN A 12 3.08 17.27 -4.98
N CYS A 13 4.20 17.76 -4.49
CA CYS A 13 4.35 18.06 -3.08
C CYS A 13 3.41 19.20 -2.68
N PRO A 14 2.47 19.00 -1.75
CA PRO A 14 1.55 20.05 -1.32
C PRO A 14 2.25 21.19 -0.58
N PHE A 15 3.48 20.97 -0.14
CA PHE A 15 4.29 21.93 0.61
C PHE A 15 5.28 22.70 -0.26
N GLY A 16 5.39 22.37 -1.56
CA GLY A 16 6.29 23.01 -2.50
C GLY A 16 7.79 22.75 -2.27
N ASN A 17 8.15 21.78 -1.41
CA ASN A 17 9.53 21.47 -1.05
C ASN A 17 10.04 20.13 -1.63
N GLY A 18 9.29 19.53 -2.54
CA GLY A 18 9.68 18.28 -3.19
C GLY A 18 9.43 16.99 -2.41
N ASN A 19 8.76 17.02 -1.27
CA ASN A 19 8.53 15.87 -0.40
C ASN A 19 7.15 15.22 -0.59
N GLY A 20 6.87 14.74 -1.78
CA GLY A 20 5.59 14.15 -2.16
C GLY A 20 5.49 12.64 -1.94
N TYR A 21 5.35 12.18 -0.69
CA TYR A 21 5.35 10.76 -0.31
C TYR A 21 3.98 10.17 0.02
N GLY A 22 2.91 10.68 -0.53
CA GLY A 22 1.56 10.26 -0.18
C GLY A 22 0.90 9.37 -1.21
N ASP A 23 -0.09 8.58 -0.77
CA ASP A 23 -1.00 7.86 -1.64
C ASP A 23 -1.99 8.83 -2.29
N GLY A 24 -2.10 8.77 -3.62
CA GLY A 24 -2.98 9.67 -4.39
C GLY A 24 -4.47 9.43 -4.19
N ARG A 25 -4.88 8.31 -3.61
CA ARG A 25 -6.30 7.92 -3.49
C ARG A 25 -6.65 7.01 -2.32
N ALA A 26 -5.72 6.77 -1.39
CA ALA A 26 -5.99 5.98 -0.19
C ALA A 26 -5.83 6.83 1.07
N ILE A 27 -6.79 6.72 1.97
CA ILE A 27 -6.88 7.50 3.20
C ILE A 27 -7.11 6.55 4.36
N SER A 28 -6.23 6.56 5.37
CA SER A 28 -6.42 5.80 6.61
C SER A 28 -7.48 6.46 7.47
N VAL A 29 -8.52 5.73 7.82
CA VAL A 29 -9.69 6.24 8.55
C VAL A 29 -9.84 5.65 9.94
N PHE A 30 -9.20 4.52 10.21
CA PHE A 30 -9.28 3.86 11.52
C PHE A 30 -8.01 3.07 11.79
N GLU A 31 -7.60 3.08 13.05
CA GLU A 31 -6.67 2.12 13.65
C GLU A 31 -7.15 1.80 15.07
N GLY A 32 -7.20 0.52 15.42
CA GLY A 32 -7.65 0.11 16.74
C GLY A 32 -7.49 -1.38 16.98
N ILE A 33 -7.79 -1.81 18.20
CA ILE A 33 -7.75 -3.21 18.62
C ILE A 33 -9.20 -3.72 18.71
N LEU A 34 -9.49 -4.75 17.92
CA LEU A 34 -10.77 -5.46 17.96
C LEU A 34 -10.52 -6.94 18.28
N LYS A 35 -11.14 -7.42 19.35
CA LYS A 35 -10.96 -8.81 19.83
C LYS A 35 -9.47 -9.21 20.03
N GLY A 36 -8.69 -8.30 20.59
CA GLY A 36 -7.27 -8.53 20.86
C GLY A 36 -6.33 -8.42 19.66
N GLN A 37 -6.84 -8.20 18.46
CA GLN A 37 -6.05 -8.00 17.24
C GLN A 37 -6.14 -6.56 16.77
N ARG A 38 -5.00 -5.99 16.32
CA ARG A 38 -4.94 -4.68 15.68
C ARG A 38 -5.54 -4.75 14.28
N TRP A 39 -6.25 -3.71 13.92
CA TRP A 39 -6.82 -3.48 12.61
C TRP A 39 -6.64 -2.04 12.18
N GLU A 40 -6.23 -1.87 10.95
CA GLU A 40 -6.28 -0.60 10.24
C GLU A 40 -7.30 -0.67 9.11
N MET A 41 -7.96 0.47 8.85
CA MET A 41 -8.90 0.62 7.74
C MET A 41 -8.46 1.76 6.85
N GLN A 42 -8.45 1.49 5.54
CA GLN A 42 -8.16 2.49 4.52
C GLN A 42 -9.28 2.54 3.49
N LEU A 43 -9.77 3.76 3.24
CA LEU A 43 -10.63 4.04 2.08
C LEU A 43 -9.76 4.22 0.84
N LYS A 44 -10.16 3.61 -0.28
CA LYS A 44 -9.51 3.76 -1.57
C LYS A 44 -10.50 4.24 -2.61
N GLY A 45 -10.18 5.34 -3.28
CA GLY A 45 -11.00 5.92 -4.34
C GLY A 45 -11.92 7.04 -3.90
N GLY A 46 -11.78 7.57 -2.68
CA GLY A 46 -12.66 8.59 -2.10
C GLY A 46 -12.48 10.01 -2.66
N GLY A 47 -11.59 10.21 -3.62
CA GLY A 47 -11.31 11.51 -4.24
C GLY A 47 -9.86 11.93 -4.11
N PRO A 48 -9.54 13.16 -4.55
CA PRO A 48 -8.17 13.63 -4.59
C PRO A 48 -7.58 13.77 -3.18
N THR A 49 -6.32 13.38 -3.07
CA THR A 49 -5.45 13.71 -1.94
C THR A 49 -4.42 14.73 -2.40
N PRO A 50 -3.64 15.35 -1.49
CA PRO A 50 -2.53 16.22 -1.89
C PRO A 50 -1.49 15.51 -2.78
N TYR A 51 -1.52 14.17 -2.87
CA TYR A 51 -0.54 13.35 -3.57
C TYR A 51 -1.11 12.65 -4.81
N CYS A 52 -2.26 13.09 -5.34
CA CYS A 52 -2.90 12.43 -6.49
C CYS A 52 -2.22 12.67 -7.85
N ARG A 53 -1.12 13.43 -7.88
CA ARG A 53 -0.29 13.64 -9.08
C ARG A 53 -1.08 14.17 -10.29
N GLY A 54 -1.98 15.13 -10.05
CA GLY A 54 -2.88 15.68 -11.08
C GLY A 54 -4.05 14.76 -11.49
N ALA A 55 -4.14 13.57 -10.90
CA ALA A 55 -5.27 12.67 -11.10
C ALA A 55 -6.45 13.02 -10.17
N ASP A 56 -7.61 12.44 -10.43
CA ASP A 56 -8.85 12.70 -9.69
C ASP A 56 -8.95 11.99 -8.33
N GLY A 57 -8.02 11.11 -7.99
CA GLY A 57 -8.04 10.33 -6.75
C GLY A 57 -9.20 9.32 -6.67
N ARG A 58 -9.93 9.11 -7.75
CA ARG A 58 -11.09 8.20 -7.81
C ARG A 58 -10.66 6.78 -8.19
N ALA A 59 -11.42 5.81 -7.73
CA ALA A 59 -11.40 4.44 -8.24
C ALA A 59 -12.70 4.17 -9.00
N VAL A 60 -12.62 3.39 -10.08
CA VAL A 60 -13.79 2.99 -10.84
C VAL A 60 -14.34 1.65 -10.35
N LEU A 61 -15.65 1.45 -10.49
CA LEU A 61 -16.34 0.27 -9.98
C LEU A 61 -15.70 -1.04 -10.45
N ARG A 62 -15.41 -1.18 -11.74
CA ARG A 62 -14.83 -2.41 -12.31
C ARG A 62 -13.49 -2.81 -11.67
N SER A 63 -12.62 -1.83 -11.37
CA SER A 63 -11.34 -2.11 -10.71
C SER A 63 -11.51 -2.38 -9.21
N SER A 64 -12.46 -1.71 -8.57
CA SER A 64 -12.76 -1.89 -7.15
C SER A 64 -13.39 -3.26 -6.87
N VAL A 65 -14.28 -3.73 -7.76
CA VAL A 65 -14.83 -5.11 -7.70
C VAL A 65 -13.72 -6.14 -7.86
N ARG A 66 -12.80 -5.93 -8.82
CA ARG A 66 -11.67 -6.84 -9.01
C ARG A 66 -10.78 -6.94 -7.75
N GLU A 67 -10.44 -5.80 -7.15
CA GLU A 67 -9.65 -5.80 -5.90
C GLU A 67 -10.40 -6.50 -4.78
N PHE A 68 -11.68 -6.23 -4.62
CA PHE A 68 -12.51 -6.84 -3.58
C PHE A 68 -12.53 -8.37 -3.71
N LEU A 69 -12.86 -8.87 -4.88
CA LEU A 69 -12.93 -10.30 -5.16
C LEU A 69 -11.55 -10.97 -5.06
N ALA A 70 -10.49 -10.31 -5.54
CA ALA A 70 -9.14 -10.85 -5.47
C ALA A 70 -8.66 -11.02 -4.02
N GLN A 71 -8.94 -10.06 -3.15
CA GLN A 71 -8.59 -10.15 -1.72
C GLN A 71 -9.31 -11.32 -1.03
N ASP A 72 -10.60 -11.49 -1.30
CA ASP A 72 -11.37 -12.59 -0.72
C ASP A 72 -10.94 -13.95 -1.27
N LEU A 73 -10.68 -14.04 -2.57
CA LEU A 73 -10.17 -15.26 -3.21
C LEU A 73 -8.80 -15.64 -2.63
N MET A 74 -7.86 -14.71 -2.55
CA MET A 74 -6.53 -14.95 -1.98
C MET A 74 -6.62 -15.45 -0.54
N HIS A 75 -7.48 -14.82 0.27
CA HIS A 75 -7.71 -15.29 1.63
C HIS A 75 -8.28 -16.71 1.68
N ALA A 76 -9.29 -17.01 0.86
CA ALA A 76 -9.90 -18.34 0.79
C ALA A 76 -8.89 -19.42 0.34
N LEU A 77 -7.90 -19.05 -0.48
CA LEU A 77 -6.80 -19.92 -0.92
C LEU A 77 -5.65 -20.02 0.10
N GLY A 78 -5.77 -19.37 1.26
CA GLY A 78 -4.74 -19.36 2.31
C GLY A 78 -3.51 -18.50 1.98
N VAL A 79 -3.62 -17.58 1.04
CA VAL A 79 -2.54 -16.63 0.71
C VAL A 79 -2.62 -15.42 1.63
N PRO A 80 -1.52 -15.00 2.29
CA PRO A 80 -1.49 -13.77 3.06
C PRO A 80 -1.90 -12.56 2.21
N THR A 81 -2.90 -11.82 2.64
CA THR A 81 -3.45 -10.68 1.89
C THR A 81 -4.18 -9.71 2.83
N SER A 82 -4.26 -8.43 2.44
CA SER A 82 -5.25 -7.53 3.04
C SER A 82 -6.67 -8.01 2.72
N ARG A 83 -7.66 -7.53 3.50
CA ARG A 83 -9.06 -7.91 3.31
C ARG A 83 -9.88 -6.72 2.86
N SER A 84 -10.97 -6.99 2.18
CA SER A 84 -11.98 -6.01 1.82
C SER A 84 -13.12 -6.05 2.83
N LEU A 85 -13.54 -4.88 3.34
CA LEU A 85 -14.64 -4.77 4.29
C LEU A 85 -15.92 -4.30 3.60
N THR A 86 -15.81 -3.23 2.80
CA THR A 86 -16.97 -2.64 2.10
C THR A 86 -16.58 -2.20 0.68
N LEU A 87 -17.58 -2.18 -0.18
CA LEU A 87 -17.51 -1.59 -1.52
C LEU A 87 -18.78 -0.77 -1.73
N TYR A 88 -18.62 0.53 -1.91
CA TYR A 88 -19.71 1.45 -2.24
C TYR A 88 -19.51 1.99 -3.65
N VAL A 89 -20.60 2.08 -4.39
CA VAL A 89 -20.63 2.70 -5.73
C VAL A 89 -21.47 3.99 -5.68
N SER A 90 -21.00 5.02 -6.37
CA SER A 90 -21.80 6.23 -6.55
C SER A 90 -22.95 5.95 -7.55
N GLN A 91 -24.13 6.46 -7.23
CA GLN A 91 -25.27 6.42 -8.12
C GLN A 91 -25.29 7.57 -9.15
N THR A 92 -24.49 8.60 -8.94
CA THR A 92 -24.54 9.84 -9.71
C THR A 92 -23.20 10.29 -10.25
N GLU A 93 -22.09 9.89 -9.63
CA GLU A 93 -20.75 10.34 -10.01
C GLU A 93 -20.08 9.33 -10.92
N THR A 94 -19.56 9.79 -12.04
CA THR A 94 -18.77 9.00 -13.00
C THR A 94 -17.45 9.69 -13.28
N VAL A 95 -16.51 8.96 -13.85
CA VAL A 95 -15.23 9.49 -14.34
C VAL A 95 -14.89 8.87 -15.68
N ARG A 96 -14.25 9.65 -16.56
CA ARG A 96 -13.82 9.18 -17.85
C ARG A 96 -12.52 8.40 -17.74
N ARG A 97 -12.50 7.19 -18.32
CA ARG A 97 -11.30 6.32 -18.32
C ARG A 97 -11.03 5.79 -19.73
N PRO A 98 -9.75 5.62 -20.07
CA PRO A 98 -9.36 4.96 -21.33
C PRO A 98 -9.90 3.54 -21.43
N TRP A 99 -10.40 3.21 -22.62
CA TRP A 99 -10.94 1.91 -22.97
C TRP A 99 -10.74 1.60 -24.46
N TYR A 100 -11.17 0.44 -24.87
CA TYR A 100 -11.07 0.01 -26.25
C TYR A 100 -12.43 0.15 -26.95
N SER A 101 -12.43 0.68 -28.19
CA SER A 101 -13.63 0.68 -29.05
C SER A 101 -14.03 -0.75 -29.44
N GLU A 102 -15.28 -0.93 -29.83
CA GLU A 102 -15.74 -2.22 -30.36
C GLU A 102 -14.88 -2.59 -31.57
N ASN A 103 -14.42 -3.85 -31.61
CA ASN A 103 -13.51 -4.38 -32.62
C ASN A 103 -12.14 -3.71 -32.72
N SER A 104 -11.69 -2.99 -31.70
CA SER A 104 -10.32 -2.45 -31.65
C SER A 104 -9.31 -3.59 -31.68
N ASN A 105 -8.35 -3.50 -32.61
CA ASN A 105 -7.17 -4.36 -32.65
C ASN A 105 -5.93 -3.65 -32.05
N SER A 106 -6.13 -2.47 -31.44
CA SER A 106 -5.06 -1.69 -30.83
C SER A 106 -4.59 -2.34 -29.53
N SER A 107 -3.28 -2.30 -29.28
CA SER A 107 -2.70 -2.63 -27.97
C SER A 107 -2.98 -1.56 -26.91
N ASP A 108 -3.30 -0.35 -27.35
CA ASP A 108 -3.55 0.82 -26.50
C ASP A 108 -5.02 1.24 -26.55
N PRO A 109 -5.61 1.71 -25.44
CA PRO A 109 -6.95 2.26 -25.39
C PRO A 109 -7.14 3.42 -26.37
N ASP A 110 -8.22 3.42 -27.13
CA ASP A 110 -8.51 4.38 -28.21
C ASP A 110 -9.77 5.24 -27.97
N ILE A 111 -10.53 4.95 -26.93
CA ILE A 111 -11.69 5.75 -26.51
C ILE A 111 -11.68 6.08 -25.03
N LEU A 112 -12.53 7.02 -24.62
CA LEU A 112 -12.82 7.30 -23.22
C LEU A 112 -14.27 6.91 -22.91
N VAL A 113 -14.47 6.09 -21.88
CA VAL A 113 -15.79 5.68 -21.40
C VAL A 113 -16.10 6.30 -20.02
N GLU A 114 -17.38 6.54 -19.78
CA GLU A 114 -17.87 6.92 -18.45
C GLU A 114 -17.94 5.70 -17.55
N ASP A 115 -17.17 5.69 -16.49
CA ASP A 115 -17.15 4.62 -15.48
C ASP A 115 -17.74 5.14 -14.16
N PRO A 116 -18.65 4.43 -13.50
CA PRO A 116 -19.11 4.80 -12.16
C PRO A 116 -17.97 4.69 -11.18
N VAL A 117 -17.88 5.68 -10.27
CA VAL A 117 -16.86 5.68 -9.21
C VAL A 117 -17.30 4.82 -8.04
N ALA A 118 -16.31 4.24 -7.37
CA ALA A 118 -16.52 3.41 -6.19
C ALA A 118 -15.47 3.70 -5.11
N ILE A 119 -15.84 3.42 -3.87
CA ILE A 119 -14.95 3.48 -2.71
C ILE A 119 -14.89 2.10 -2.08
N SER A 120 -13.71 1.52 -1.99
CA SER A 120 -13.48 0.29 -1.25
C SER A 120 -12.82 0.57 0.10
N THR A 121 -13.23 -0.15 1.13
CA THR A 121 -12.55 -0.15 2.43
C THR A 121 -11.67 -1.38 2.52
N ARG A 122 -10.36 -1.16 2.58
CA ARG A 122 -9.37 -2.21 2.85
C ARG A 122 -9.10 -2.31 4.34
N VAL A 123 -8.87 -3.52 4.83
CA VAL A 123 -8.51 -3.78 6.23
C VAL A 123 -7.32 -4.72 6.31
N ALA A 124 -6.44 -4.45 7.25
CA ALA A 124 -5.28 -5.27 7.56
C ALA A 124 -4.83 -5.02 9.00
N PRO A 125 -4.04 -5.91 9.61
CA PRO A 125 -3.39 -5.61 10.89
C PRO A 125 -2.46 -4.39 10.82
N SER A 126 -1.89 -4.14 9.63
CA SER A 126 -1.04 -2.99 9.34
C SER A 126 -1.03 -2.69 7.84
N PHE A 127 -0.85 -1.41 7.49
CA PHE A 127 -0.52 -0.95 6.14
C PHE A 127 0.91 -0.37 6.07
N LEU A 128 1.77 -0.71 7.02
CA LEU A 128 3.19 -0.39 6.94
C LEU A 128 3.82 -1.13 5.75
N ARG A 129 4.60 -0.42 4.95
CA ARG A 129 5.20 -0.93 3.70
C ARG A 129 6.72 -0.86 3.77
N VAL A 130 7.40 -1.75 3.04
CA VAL A 130 8.85 -1.70 2.84
C VAL A 130 9.32 -0.34 2.33
N GLY A 131 8.53 0.30 1.45
CA GLY A 131 8.81 1.63 0.93
C GLY A 131 8.96 2.71 2.00
N GLN A 132 8.31 2.58 3.15
CA GLN A 132 8.50 3.52 4.26
C GLN A 132 9.90 3.38 4.89
N LEU A 133 10.42 2.17 5.04
CA LEU A 133 11.79 1.96 5.49
C LEU A 133 12.80 2.45 4.45
N GLU A 134 12.54 2.16 3.17
CA GLU A 134 13.36 2.62 2.05
C GLU A 134 13.44 4.15 2.00
N LEU A 135 12.33 4.86 2.24
CA LEU A 135 12.32 6.31 2.33
C LEU A 135 13.33 6.82 3.36
N PHE A 136 13.25 6.33 4.60
CA PHE A 136 14.16 6.75 5.65
C PHE A 136 15.60 6.30 5.40
N ALA A 137 15.81 5.14 4.79
CA ALA A 137 17.13 4.68 4.38
C ALA A 137 17.75 5.57 3.28
N ARG A 138 16.94 6.03 2.29
CA ARG A 138 17.41 7.01 1.28
C ARG A 138 17.74 8.35 1.91
N ARG A 139 16.89 8.86 2.80
CA ARG A 139 17.16 10.09 3.55
C ARG A 139 18.45 9.99 4.34
N ALA A 140 18.68 8.87 5.03
CA ALA A 140 19.91 8.63 5.80
C ALA A 140 21.18 8.62 4.93
N ARG A 141 21.07 8.22 3.65
CA ARG A 141 22.20 8.22 2.71
C ARG A 141 22.45 9.58 2.02
N ASN A 142 21.38 10.33 1.79
CA ASN A 142 21.41 11.47 0.85
C ASN A 142 21.15 12.82 1.52
N SER A 143 20.90 12.87 2.83
CA SER A 143 20.60 14.11 3.54
C SER A 143 21.65 14.42 4.59
N ASP A 144 22.01 15.71 4.69
CA ASP A 144 22.89 16.22 5.73
C ASP A 144 22.15 16.57 7.04
N HIS A 145 20.86 16.24 7.13
CA HIS A 145 20.08 16.51 8.34
C HIS A 145 20.61 15.65 9.51
N PRO A 146 20.87 16.23 10.69
CA PRO A 146 21.54 15.54 11.79
C PRO A 146 20.79 14.34 12.36
N ASP A 147 19.47 14.30 12.24
CA ASP A 147 18.62 13.26 12.83
C ASP A 147 18.29 12.09 11.90
N VAL A 148 18.80 12.04 10.67
CA VAL A 148 18.38 11.02 9.67
C VAL A 148 18.61 9.58 10.13
N LEU A 149 19.72 9.30 10.80
CA LEU A 149 20.00 7.96 11.33
C LEU A 149 19.10 7.62 12.53
N LYS A 150 18.76 8.61 13.32
CA LYS A 150 17.80 8.45 14.43
C LYS A 150 16.40 8.16 13.88
N GLU A 151 15.96 8.89 12.86
CA GLU A 151 14.67 8.66 12.18
C GLU A 151 14.60 7.26 11.59
N LEU A 152 15.65 6.82 10.87
CA LEU A 152 15.74 5.46 10.33
C LEU A 152 15.67 4.40 11.44
N ARG A 153 16.39 4.59 12.53
CA ARG A 153 16.32 3.69 13.68
C ARG A 153 14.91 3.65 14.29
N MET A 154 14.25 4.80 14.39
CA MET A 154 12.90 4.88 14.96
C MET A 154 11.87 4.11 14.11
N ILE A 155 11.90 4.22 12.79
CA ILE A 155 10.96 3.48 11.94
C ILE A 155 11.23 1.96 11.97
N VAL A 156 12.48 1.54 12.06
CA VAL A 156 12.84 0.12 12.21
C VAL A 156 12.33 -0.44 13.54
N LEU A 157 12.57 0.27 14.64
CA LEU A 157 12.09 -0.16 15.96
C LEU A 157 10.55 -0.17 16.01
N HIS A 158 9.90 0.81 15.37
CA HIS A 158 8.45 0.82 15.24
C HIS A 158 7.94 -0.40 14.44
N LEU A 159 8.60 -0.77 13.34
CA LEU A 159 8.28 -1.99 12.59
C LEU A 159 8.42 -3.24 13.47
N ILE A 160 9.52 -3.38 14.22
CA ILE A 160 9.75 -4.51 15.12
C ILE A 160 8.65 -4.61 16.17
N ASP A 161 8.37 -3.51 16.89
CA ASP A 161 7.31 -3.50 17.92
C ASP A 161 5.92 -3.77 17.35
N ARG A 162 5.67 -3.31 16.13
CA ARG A 162 4.36 -3.41 15.49
C ARG A 162 4.09 -4.79 14.91
N GLU A 163 5.06 -5.36 14.16
CA GLU A 163 4.84 -6.53 13.31
C GLU A 163 5.60 -7.80 13.75
N TYR A 164 6.63 -7.64 14.58
CA TYR A 164 7.54 -8.72 14.96
C TYR A 164 7.76 -8.83 16.48
N LYS A 165 6.92 -8.15 17.27
CA LYS A 165 7.09 -8.07 18.74
C LYS A 165 7.19 -9.41 19.43
N SER A 166 6.48 -10.41 18.98
CA SER A 166 6.47 -11.77 19.55
C SER A 166 7.59 -12.66 19.03
N GLU A 167 8.30 -12.23 17.98
CA GLU A 167 9.29 -13.06 17.28
C GLU A 167 10.71 -12.53 17.47
N ILE A 168 10.88 -11.21 17.67
CA ILE A 168 12.19 -10.57 17.90
C ILE A 168 12.37 -10.26 19.38
N ASP A 169 13.48 -10.72 19.95
CA ASP A 169 13.88 -10.41 21.32
C ASP A 169 14.36 -8.95 21.41
N GLN A 170 13.48 -8.07 21.86
CA GLN A 170 13.74 -6.64 22.00
C GLN A 170 14.73 -6.29 23.13
N THR A 171 15.16 -7.25 23.95
CA THR A 171 16.19 -7.04 24.99
C THR A 171 17.61 -7.13 24.43
N ARG A 172 17.77 -7.67 23.21
CA ARG A 172 19.06 -7.77 22.53
C ARG A 172 19.51 -6.43 21.96
N ASP A 173 20.78 -6.36 21.62
CA ASP A 173 21.33 -5.20 20.93
C ASP A 173 20.66 -4.99 19.54
N PHE A 174 20.73 -3.76 19.05
CA PHE A 174 20.05 -3.38 17.83
C PHE A 174 20.54 -4.14 16.59
N SER A 175 21.81 -4.50 16.52
CA SER A 175 22.37 -5.27 15.40
C SER A 175 21.80 -6.67 15.35
N THR A 176 21.67 -7.33 16.50
CA THR A 176 21.00 -8.63 16.61
C THR A 176 19.53 -8.56 16.21
N GLN A 177 18.80 -7.52 16.66
CA GLN A 177 17.41 -7.32 16.24
C GLN A 177 17.26 -7.12 14.72
N LEU A 178 18.20 -6.41 14.08
CA LEU A 178 18.20 -6.22 12.61
C LEU A 178 18.43 -7.53 11.86
N ILE A 179 19.32 -8.39 12.34
CA ILE A 179 19.56 -9.71 11.73
C ILE A 179 18.29 -10.56 11.83
N GLN A 180 17.70 -10.65 13.02
CA GLN A 180 16.44 -11.38 13.21
C GLN A 180 15.31 -10.83 12.34
N LEU A 181 15.19 -9.50 12.22
CA LEU A 181 14.21 -8.87 11.34
C LEU A 181 14.41 -9.27 9.87
N ALA A 182 15.66 -9.28 9.40
CA ALA A 182 15.98 -9.64 8.01
C ALA A 182 15.63 -11.11 7.72
N GLU A 183 15.95 -12.02 8.63
CA GLU A 183 15.63 -13.45 8.53
C GLU A 183 14.12 -13.68 8.50
N LEU A 184 13.38 -13.13 9.45
CA LEU A 184 11.93 -13.26 9.53
C LEU A 184 11.22 -12.63 8.33
N TYR A 185 11.71 -11.49 7.86
CA TYR A 185 11.19 -10.85 6.65
C TYR A 185 11.41 -11.73 5.42
N GLN A 186 12.61 -12.29 5.26
CA GLN A 186 12.92 -13.24 4.19
C GLN A 186 11.99 -14.45 4.20
N ASP A 187 11.75 -15.04 5.37
CA ASP A 187 10.88 -16.20 5.52
C ASP A 187 9.43 -15.87 5.15
N ARG A 188 8.91 -14.73 5.63
CA ARG A 188 7.55 -14.28 5.29
C ARG A 188 7.40 -14.00 3.79
N LEU A 189 8.39 -13.34 3.18
CA LEU A 189 8.37 -13.02 1.76
C LEU A 189 8.47 -14.29 0.91
N THR A 190 9.34 -15.22 1.29
CA THR A 190 9.49 -16.53 0.64
C THR A 190 8.17 -17.31 0.67
N ASN A 191 7.53 -17.37 1.84
CA ASN A 191 6.23 -18.02 1.98
C ASN A 191 5.14 -17.35 1.11
N LEU A 192 5.11 -16.02 1.04
CA LEU A 192 4.18 -15.28 0.21
C LEU A 192 4.37 -15.61 -1.28
N VAL A 193 5.61 -15.54 -1.77
CA VAL A 193 5.92 -15.82 -3.17
C VAL A 193 5.66 -17.28 -3.53
N ALA A 194 6.01 -18.22 -2.64
CA ALA A 194 5.70 -19.64 -2.82
C ALA A 194 4.18 -19.90 -2.94
N ASN A 195 3.37 -19.21 -2.14
CA ASN A 195 1.93 -19.29 -2.24
C ASN A 195 1.38 -18.67 -3.54
N TRP A 196 1.96 -17.57 -4.03
CA TRP A 196 1.60 -17.03 -5.35
C TRP A 196 1.88 -18.04 -6.46
N LEU A 197 3.06 -18.66 -6.46
CA LEU A 197 3.41 -19.71 -7.43
C LEU A 197 2.46 -20.91 -7.34
N ARG A 198 2.13 -21.35 -6.13
CA ARG A 198 1.21 -22.47 -5.89
C ARG A 198 -0.17 -22.26 -6.55
N ILE A 199 -0.67 -21.03 -6.57
CA ILE A 199 -1.98 -20.72 -7.14
C ILE A 199 -1.92 -20.14 -8.55
N GLY A 200 -0.72 -20.04 -9.17
CA GLY A 200 -0.53 -19.49 -10.50
C GLY A 200 -0.69 -17.96 -10.59
N TYR A 201 -0.53 -17.24 -9.46
CA TYR A 201 -0.62 -15.79 -9.46
C TYR A 201 0.72 -15.14 -9.81
N CYS A 202 0.69 -14.16 -10.72
CA CYS A 202 1.84 -13.33 -11.06
C CYS A 202 1.58 -11.89 -10.61
N GLN A 203 2.40 -11.41 -9.65
CA GLN A 203 2.35 -10.02 -9.20
C GLN A 203 3.18 -9.13 -10.14
N GLY A 204 2.51 -8.48 -11.10
CA GLY A 204 3.15 -7.65 -12.13
C GLY A 204 3.64 -6.28 -11.64
N ASN A 205 3.29 -5.87 -10.42
CA ASN A 205 3.67 -4.57 -9.84
C ASN A 205 4.19 -4.74 -8.41
N PHE A 206 5.14 -5.66 -8.22
CA PHE A 206 5.75 -5.92 -6.93
C PHE A 206 7.00 -5.05 -6.74
N ASN A 207 6.87 -4.07 -5.87
CA ASN A 207 7.92 -3.14 -5.48
C ASN A 207 7.77 -2.77 -3.99
N SER A 208 8.67 -1.96 -3.45
CA SER A 208 8.68 -1.58 -2.04
C SER A 208 7.40 -0.87 -1.56
N ASP A 209 6.69 -0.17 -2.45
CA ASP A 209 5.42 0.49 -2.12
C ASP A 209 4.20 -0.46 -2.15
N ASN A 210 4.37 -1.67 -2.65
CA ASN A 210 3.34 -2.72 -2.73
C ASN A 210 3.69 -3.96 -1.90
N CYS A 211 4.70 -3.86 -1.03
CA CYS A 211 5.17 -4.90 -0.13
C CYS A 211 5.14 -4.42 1.31
#